data_670aba6a336babb4bd315f407445b21a
#
_entry.id   670aba6a336babb4bd315f407445b21a
#
_cell.length_a   1.000
_cell.length_b   1.000
_cell.length_c   1.000
_cell.angle_alpha   90.00
_cell.angle_beta   90.00
_cell.angle_gamma   90.00
#
_symmetry.space_group_name_H-M   'P 1'
#
loop_
_entity.id
_entity.type
_entity.pdbx_description
1 polymer ?
#
loop_
_entity_poly.entity_id
_entity_poly.type
_entity_poly.pdbx_seq_one_letter_code
_entity_poly.pdbx_strand_id
1 'polypeptide(L)'
;MPAIFIRLAGCNLACPWCDTDFTEKSELDEDGILLLLRQWPCKRVILTGGEPSVQDLEPLLKTLKSERYYVAIETNGTNSLLRYKGHGLIDWITVSPKTPEIRVDAVIDEIKVVWPTELSLASISQATAKYHYIQPCDDEHKAENTKSAIKYILENPKWRLSVQTQKILKLR
;
A
#
# COMPACT_ATOMS: atom_id res chain seq x y z
N MET A 1 3.03 -12.49 7.96
CA MET A 1 2.47 -13.61 7.17
C MET A 1 2.98 -13.47 5.75
N PRO A 2 3.25 -14.57 5.02
CA PRO A 2 3.65 -14.50 3.62
C PRO A 2 2.53 -13.92 2.74
N ALA A 3 2.93 -13.17 1.71
CA ALA A 3 2.03 -12.60 0.72
C ALA A 3 2.76 -12.49 -0.63
N ILE A 4 2.01 -12.53 -1.72
CA ILE A 4 2.51 -12.32 -3.06
C ILE A 4 2.19 -10.88 -3.45
N PHE A 5 3.19 -10.14 -3.91
CA PHE A 5 3.01 -8.78 -4.37
C PHE A 5 2.73 -8.76 -5.87
N ILE A 6 1.61 -8.15 -6.27
CA ILE A 6 1.30 -7.83 -7.66
C ILE A 6 1.55 -6.34 -7.82
N ARG A 7 2.59 -6.00 -8.57
CA ARG A 7 3.01 -4.62 -8.77
C ARG A 7 2.52 -4.11 -10.11
N LEU A 8 1.56 -3.20 -10.09
CA LEU A 8 0.97 -2.60 -11.27
C LEU A 8 1.78 -1.41 -11.76
N ALA A 9 1.87 -1.23 -13.08
CA ALA A 9 2.55 -0.13 -13.70
C ALA A 9 1.72 1.17 -13.64
N GLY A 10 2.41 2.31 -13.74
CA GLY A 10 1.79 3.63 -13.79
C GLY A 10 1.45 4.19 -12.40
N CYS A 11 1.52 5.52 -12.30
CA CYS A 11 1.15 6.28 -11.11
C CYS A 11 0.63 7.66 -11.53
N ASN A 12 -0.32 8.18 -10.79
CA ASN A 12 -0.84 9.55 -10.98
C ASN A 12 -0.08 10.61 -10.18
N LEU A 13 0.97 10.23 -9.45
CA LEU A 13 1.85 11.11 -8.69
C LEU A 13 3.31 10.90 -9.08
N ALA A 14 4.16 11.92 -8.85
CA ALA A 14 5.60 11.91 -9.09
C ALA A 14 6.34 12.30 -7.81
N CYS A 15 6.32 11.42 -6.80
CA CYS A 15 6.97 11.67 -5.53
C CYS A 15 8.50 11.65 -5.70
N PRO A 16 9.24 12.69 -5.26
CA PRO A 16 10.71 12.78 -5.48
C PRO A 16 11.50 11.69 -4.72
N TRP A 17 10.93 11.14 -3.65
CA TRP A 17 11.51 10.08 -2.82
C TRP A 17 10.95 8.68 -3.12
N CYS A 18 10.27 8.52 -4.27
CA CYS A 18 9.71 7.22 -4.66
C CYS A 18 10.83 6.21 -4.93
N ASP A 19 10.81 5.09 -4.24
CA ASP A 19 11.78 4.00 -4.37
C ASP A 19 11.30 2.87 -5.29
N THR A 20 10.16 3.08 -5.96
CA THR A 20 9.51 2.07 -6.80
C THR A 20 9.68 2.42 -8.28
N ASP A 21 10.26 1.51 -9.04
CA ASP A 21 10.17 1.53 -10.49
C ASP A 21 8.82 0.92 -10.91
N PHE A 22 7.91 1.78 -11.35
CA PHE A 22 6.57 1.41 -11.82
C PHE A 22 6.40 1.57 -13.34
N THR A 23 7.52 1.58 -14.07
CA THR A 23 7.47 1.48 -15.54
C THR A 23 6.92 0.13 -15.94
N GLU A 24 6.24 0.10 -17.07
CA GLU A 24 5.68 -1.14 -17.61
C GLU A 24 6.80 -2.14 -17.94
N LYS A 25 6.65 -3.35 -17.44
CA LYS A 25 7.59 -4.46 -17.68
C LYS A 25 6.98 -5.58 -18.53
N SER A 26 5.66 -5.80 -18.39
CA SER A 26 4.92 -6.82 -19.09
C SER A 26 3.43 -6.51 -19.04
N GLU A 27 2.70 -6.94 -20.06
CA GLU A 27 1.25 -6.95 -20.07
C GLU A 27 0.76 -8.39 -19.85
N LEU A 28 -0.12 -8.57 -18.87
CA LEU A 28 -0.70 -9.86 -18.51
C LEU A 28 -2.20 -9.70 -18.33
N ASP A 29 -2.96 -10.63 -18.83
CA ASP A 29 -4.37 -10.80 -18.47
C ASP A 29 -4.52 -11.52 -17.12
N GLU A 30 -5.74 -11.65 -16.64
CA GLU A 30 -6.05 -12.27 -15.36
C GLU A 30 -5.59 -13.74 -15.31
N ASP A 31 -5.70 -14.48 -16.39
CA ASP A 31 -5.28 -15.89 -16.46
C ASP A 31 -3.76 -16.02 -16.40
N GLY A 32 -3.03 -15.13 -17.06
CA GLY A 32 -1.57 -15.04 -16.97
C GLY A 32 -1.10 -14.72 -15.56
N ILE A 33 -1.79 -13.79 -14.88
CA ILE A 33 -1.51 -13.47 -13.47
C ILE A 33 -1.78 -14.71 -12.60
N LEU A 34 -2.93 -15.38 -12.76
CA LEU A 34 -3.24 -16.60 -11.99
C LEU A 34 -2.22 -17.70 -12.18
N LEU A 35 -1.73 -17.90 -13.41
CA LEU A 35 -0.70 -18.89 -13.69
C LEU A 35 0.57 -18.63 -12.88
N LEU A 36 0.99 -17.37 -12.75
CA LEU A 36 2.14 -17.00 -11.93
C LEU A 36 1.85 -17.19 -10.43
N LEU A 37 0.67 -16.84 -9.96
CA LEU A 37 0.29 -16.99 -8.55
C LEU A 37 0.22 -18.44 -8.10
N ARG A 38 -0.22 -19.35 -8.98
CA ARG A 38 -0.34 -20.79 -8.69
C ARG A 38 0.99 -21.48 -8.42
N GLN A 39 2.11 -20.86 -8.75
CA GLN A 39 3.45 -21.37 -8.40
C GLN A 39 3.72 -21.33 -6.89
N TRP A 40 2.90 -20.60 -6.12
CA TRP A 40 3.07 -20.39 -4.69
C TRP A 40 1.86 -20.91 -3.92
N PRO A 41 2.04 -21.60 -2.78
CA PRO A 41 0.91 -22.08 -1.97
C PRO A 41 0.19 -20.94 -1.22
N CYS A 42 0.72 -19.71 -1.26
CA CYS A 42 0.16 -18.56 -0.58
C CYS A 42 -1.12 -18.07 -1.28
N LYS A 43 -2.20 -17.93 -0.52
CA LYS A 43 -3.49 -17.38 -0.99
C LYS A 43 -3.73 -15.94 -0.51
N ARG A 44 -2.67 -15.18 -0.29
CA ARG A 44 -2.73 -13.75 0.02
C ARG A 44 -1.97 -12.96 -1.03
N VAL A 45 -2.64 -11.98 -1.63
CA VAL A 45 -2.03 -11.03 -2.56
C VAL A 45 -2.10 -9.63 -2.01
N ILE A 46 -1.10 -8.81 -2.35
CA ILE A 46 -1.06 -7.39 -2.09
C ILE A 46 -0.92 -6.69 -3.43
N LEU A 47 -1.98 -6.00 -3.84
CA LEU A 47 -1.95 -5.14 -5.03
C LEU A 47 -1.24 -3.84 -4.66
N THR A 48 -0.20 -3.50 -5.38
CA THR A 48 0.62 -2.31 -5.18
C THR A 48 1.20 -1.86 -6.52
N GLY A 49 2.24 -1.05 -6.54
CA GLY A 49 2.93 -0.67 -7.77
C GLY A 49 3.28 0.80 -7.76
N GLY A 50 2.95 1.53 -8.84
CA GLY A 50 2.78 2.97 -8.80
C GLY A 50 1.54 3.32 -7.98
N GLU A 51 0.40 3.49 -8.64
CA GLU A 51 -0.89 3.60 -7.97
C GLU A 51 -1.88 2.61 -8.61
N PRO A 52 -2.27 1.53 -7.91
CA PRO A 52 -3.16 0.51 -8.48
C PRO A 52 -4.50 1.06 -8.96
N SER A 53 -5.04 2.06 -8.27
CA SER A 53 -6.36 2.60 -8.54
C SER A 53 -6.46 3.46 -9.81
N VAL A 54 -5.35 3.68 -10.55
CA VAL A 54 -5.40 4.33 -11.88
C VAL A 54 -5.85 3.36 -12.97
N GLN A 55 -5.83 2.05 -12.69
CA GLN A 55 -6.31 1.01 -13.58
C GLN A 55 -7.71 0.52 -13.16
N ASP A 56 -8.43 -0.10 -14.09
CA ASP A 56 -9.65 -0.83 -13.72
C ASP A 56 -9.28 -2.18 -13.08
N LEU A 57 -9.45 -2.25 -11.78
CA LEU A 57 -9.08 -3.44 -10.99
C LEU A 57 -10.19 -4.50 -10.98
N GLU A 58 -11.41 -4.18 -11.45
CA GLU A 58 -12.56 -5.05 -11.23
C GLU A 58 -12.39 -6.45 -11.81
N PRO A 59 -11.90 -6.64 -13.05
CA PRO A 59 -11.70 -7.98 -13.62
C PRO A 59 -10.72 -8.81 -12.77
N LEU A 60 -9.56 -8.23 -12.46
CA LEU A 60 -8.53 -8.90 -11.66
C LEU A 60 -9.04 -9.24 -10.25
N LEU A 61 -9.73 -8.30 -9.60
CA LEU A 61 -10.27 -8.52 -8.25
C LEU A 61 -11.29 -9.66 -8.24
N LYS A 62 -12.22 -9.69 -9.21
CA LYS A 62 -13.20 -10.77 -9.34
C LYS A 62 -12.53 -12.13 -9.52
N THR A 63 -11.54 -12.18 -10.39
CA THR A 63 -10.75 -13.39 -10.67
C THR A 63 -10.01 -13.87 -9.41
N LEU A 64 -9.33 -12.97 -8.69
CA LEU A 64 -8.66 -13.32 -7.43
C LEU A 64 -9.64 -13.82 -6.37
N LYS A 65 -10.81 -13.20 -6.24
CA LYS A 65 -11.82 -13.63 -5.25
C LYS A 65 -12.47 -14.96 -5.61
N SER A 66 -12.72 -15.26 -6.90
CA SER A 66 -13.22 -16.57 -7.34
C SER A 66 -12.25 -17.71 -7.00
N GLU A 67 -10.94 -17.42 -7.04
CA GLU A 67 -9.85 -18.34 -6.68
C GLU A 67 -9.52 -18.31 -5.17
N ARG A 68 -10.36 -17.64 -4.36
CA ARG A 68 -10.29 -17.55 -2.89
C ARG A 68 -9.01 -16.89 -2.37
N TYR A 69 -8.44 -15.95 -3.10
CA TYR A 69 -7.37 -15.12 -2.56
C TYR A 69 -7.91 -14.10 -1.56
N TYR A 70 -7.14 -13.89 -0.49
CA TYR A 70 -7.27 -12.71 0.35
C TYR A 70 -6.57 -11.57 -0.38
N VAL A 71 -7.27 -10.47 -0.62
CA VAL A 71 -6.80 -9.34 -1.42
C VAL A 71 -6.59 -8.12 -0.54
N ALA A 72 -5.34 -7.69 -0.39
CA ALA A 72 -4.99 -6.40 0.18
C ALA A 72 -4.58 -5.43 -0.93
N ILE A 73 -4.75 -4.14 -0.71
CA ILE A 73 -4.30 -3.08 -1.61
C ILE A 73 -3.50 -2.04 -0.84
N GLU A 74 -2.39 -1.59 -1.42
CA GLU A 74 -1.65 -0.39 -1.01
C GLU A 74 -1.90 0.72 -2.04
N THR A 75 -2.43 1.85 -1.61
CA THR A 75 -2.81 3.00 -2.46
C THR A 75 -2.31 4.30 -1.88
N ASN A 76 -2.09 5.32 -2.72
CA ASN A 76 -1.81 6.68 -2.26
C ASN A 76 -3.07 7.41 -1.74
N GLY A 77 -4.25 6.85 -1.97
CA GLY A 77 -5.51 7.35 -1.43
C GLY A 77 -6.19 8.45 -2.26
N THR A 78 -5.72 8.71 -3.48
CA THR A 78 -6.28 9.78 -4.33
C THR A 78 -7.55 9.37 -5.08
N ASN A 79 -7.86 8.09 -5.14
CA ASN A 79 -9.04 7.57 -5.83
C ASN A 79 -9.94 6.76 -4.90
N SER A 80 -11.24 6.75 -5.18
CA SER A 80 -12.22 5.95 -4.44
C SER A 80 -12.02 4.45 -4.67
N LEU A 81 -12.13 3.68 -3.59
CA LEU A 81 -12.15 2.21 -3.62
C LEU A 81 -13.50 1.64 -3.15
N LEU A 82 -14.50 2.51 -2.94
CA LEU A 82 -15.78 2.12 -2.34
C LEU A 82 -16.47 1.00 -3.13
N ARG A 83 -16.48 1.09 -4.46
CA ARG A 83 -17.11 0.07 -5.32
C ARG A 83 -16.51 -1.32 -5.11
N TYR A 84 -15.21 -1.41 -4.93
CA TYR A 84 -14.54 -2.70 -4.72
C TYR A 84 -14.70 -3.23 -3.30
N LYS A 85 -14.54 -2.36 -2.31
CA LYS A 85 -14.68 -2.72 -0.89
C LYS A 85 -16.13 -3.08 -0.56
N GLY A 86 -17.09 -2.32 -1.08
CA GLY A 86 -18.54 -2.55 -0.88
C GLY A 86 -19.03 -3.89 -1.45
N HIS A 87 -18.41 -4.37 -2.52
CA HIS A 87 -18.71 -5.68 -3.11
C HIS A 87 -17.84 -6.82 -2.53
N GLY A 88 -17.05 -6.58 -1.49
CA GLY A 88 -16.21 -7.61 -0.86
C GLY A 88 -15.03 -8.07 -1.72
N LEU A 89 -14.63 -7.27 -2.72
CA LEU A 89 -13.53 -7.61 -3.64
C LEU A 89 -12.16 -7.29 -3.03
N ILE A 90 -12.11 -6.42 -2.02
CA ILE A 90 -10.89 -6.07 -1.28
C ILE A 90 -11.10 -6.38 0.19
N ASP A 91 -10.21 -7.15 0.79
CA ASP A 91 -10.27 -7.52 2.20
C ASP A 91 -9.58 -6.48 3.11
N TRP A 92 -8.50 -5.84 2.62
CA TRP A 92 -7.70 -4.89 3.38
C TRP A 92 -7.27 -3.70 2.53
N ILE A 93 -7.44 -2.49 3.06
CA ILE A 93 -7.00 -1.25 2.42
C ILE A 93 -5.94 -0.58 3.29
N THR A 94 -4.73 -0.46 2.76
CA THR A 94 -3.66 0.39 3.29
C THR A 94 -3.58 1.66 2.45
N VAL A 95 -3.82 2.80 3.08
CA VAL A 95 -3.62 4.12 2.46
C VAL A 95 -2.26 4.68 2.88
N SER A 96 -1.42 5.00 1.90
CA SER A 96 -0.15 5.69 2.12
C SER A 96 -0.24 7.10 1.52
N PRO A 97 -0.80 8.09 2.24
CA PRO A 97 -1.07 9.41 1.68
C PRO A 97 0.23 10.13 1.29
N LYS A 98 0.18 10.84 0.17
CA LYS A 98 1.25 11.67 -0.38
C LYS A 98 0.83 13.12 -0.49
N THR A 99 -0.46 13.36 -0.37
CA THR A 99 -1.11 14.67 -0.40
C THR A 99 -2.02 14.80 0.82
N PRO A 100 -2.39 16.03 1.23
CA PRO A 100 -3.30 16.23 2.36
C PRO A 100 -4.69 15.62 2.14
N GLU A 101 -5.11 15.48 0.89
CA GLU A 101 -6.42 14.96 0.54
C GLU A 101 -6.39 13.43 0.42
N ILE A 102 -7.20 12.77 1.23
CA ILE A 102 -7.49 11.34 1.12
C ILE A 102 -8.91 11.21 0.58
N ARG A 103 -9.04 10.65 -0.63
CA ARG A 103 -10.31 10.45 -1.33
C ARG A 103 -10.83 9.02 -1.25
N VAL A 104 -10.19 8.17 -0.47
CA VAL A 104 -10.71 6.84 -0.20
C VAL A 104 -11.90 6.98 0.75
N ASP A 105 -13.08 6.81 0.21
CA ASP A 105 -14.37 6.88 0.90
C ASP A 105 -14.82 5.52 1.48
N ALA A 106 -14.00 4.49 1.33
CA ALA A 106 -14.19 3.19 1.93
C ALA A 106 -13.56 3.11 3.33
N VAL A 107 -13.91 2.07 4.09
CA VAL A 107 -13.27 1.79 5.38
C VAL A 107 -11.79 1.50 5.16
N ILE A 108 -10.94 2.38 5.70
CA ILE A 108 -9.48 2.24 5.68
C ILE A 108 -9.08 1.32 6.84
N ASP A 109 -8.36 0.23 6.54
CA ASP A 109 -7.84 -0.64 7.59
C ASP A 109 -6.53 -0.08 8.17
N GLU A 110 -5.69 0.50 7.31
CA GLU A 110 -4.38 0.99 7.69
C GLU A 110 -4.04 2.32 7.00
N ILE A 111 -3.51 3.27 7.75
CA ILE A 111 -2.81 4.45 7.24
C ILE A 111 -1.32 4.27 7.50
N LYS A 112 -0.49 4.43 6.47
CA LYS A 112 0.96 4.30 6.54
C LYS A 112 1.63 5.53 5.93
N VAL A 113 2.19 6.40 6.76
CA VAL A 113 2.83 7.65 6.34
C VAL A 113 4.33 7.46 6.21
N VAL A 114 4.90 7.92 5.09
CA VAL A 114 6.36 7.97 4.91
C VAL A 114 6.92 9.15 5.69
N TRP A 115 8.01 8.93 6.42
CA TRP A 115 8.62 9.90 7.33
C TRP A 115 10.08 10.21 6.95
N PRO A 116 10.50 11.48 6.94
CA PRO A 116 9.74 12.67 7.35
C PRO A 116 8.63 13.05 6.37
N THR A 117 7.67 13.84 6.84
CA THR A 117 6.54 14.28 6.04
C THR A 117 6.16 15.73 6.33
N GLU A 118 5.72 16.44 5.31
CA GLU A 118 5.11 17.78 5.44
C GLU A 118 3.61 17.69 5.69
N LEU A 119 3.03 16.48 5.63
CA LEU A 119 1.61 16.28 5.87
C LEU A 119 1.28 16.48 7.36
N SER A 120 0.16 17.11 7.63
CA SER A 120 -0.36 17.24 9.00
C SER A 120 -0.82 15.87 9.51
N LEU A 121 -0.01 15.23 10.36
CA LEU A 121 -0.38 13.94 10.97
C LEU A 121 -1.60 14.07 11.89
N ALA A 122 -1.85 15.25 12.46
CA ALA A 122 -3.06 15.52 13.23
C ALA A 122 -4.32 15.42 12.35
N SER A 123 -4.27 15.98 11.14
CA SER A 123 -5.38 15.87 10.17
C SER A 123 -5.54 14.46 9.63
N ILE A 124 -4.44 13.80 9.26
CA ILE A 124 -4.47 12.42 8.79
C ILE A 124 -4.99 11.46 9.86
N SER A 125 -4.63 11.70 11.13
CA SER A 125 -5.09 10.85 12.24
C SER A 125 -6.59 10.96 12.52
N GLN A 126 -7.28 11.96 11.97
CA GLN A 126 -8.74 12.06 12.03
C GLN A 126 -9.44 11.12 11.03
N ALA A 127 -8.76 10.68 9.98
CA ALA A 127 -9.31 9.67 9.10
C ALA A 127 -9.59 8.38 9.89
N THR A 128 -10.75 7.80 9.64
CA THR A 128 -11.18 6.57 10.32
C THR A 128 -10.39 5.39 9.76
N ALA A 129 -9.31 5.04 10.45
CA ALA A 129 -8.51 3.86 10.15
C ALA A 129 -8.29 3.03 11.41
N LYS A 130 -8.18 1.73 11.23
CA LYS A 130 -7.97 0.79 12.33
C LYS A 130 -6.54 0.88 12.89
N TYR A 131 -5.57 1.08 11.99
CA TYR A 131 -4.15 1.16 12.36
C TYR A 131 -3.49 2.37 11.70
N HIS A 132 -2.51 2.95 12.42
CA HIS A 132 -1.72 4.09 11.95
C HIS A 132 -0.25 3.76 12.06
N TYR A 133 0.49 3.90 10.95
CA TYR A 133 1.92 3.58 10.86
C TYR A 133 2.72 4.75 10.32
N ILE A 134 3.93 4.88 10.85
CA ILE A 134 4.98 5.74 10.31
C ILE A 134 6.07 4.83 9.78
N GLN A 135 6.42 5.01 8.52
CA GLN A 135 7.48 4.28 7.83
C GLN A 135 8.63 5.23 7.50
N PRO A 136 9.81 5.08 8.14
CA PRO A 136 10.97 5.89 7.78
C PRO A 136 11.30 5.74 6.30
N CYS A 137 11.57 6.88 5.63
CA CYS A 137 12.05 6.89 4.26
C CYS A 137 13.39 6.17 4.18
N ASP A 138 13.55 5.35 3.15
CA ASP A 138 14.76 4.56 2.93
C ASP A 138 15.66 5.25 1.90
N ASP A 139 16.16 6.41 2.28
CA ASP A 139 17.07 7.26 1.55
C ASP A 139 18.44 7.33 2.26
N GLU A 140 19.31 8.24 1.85
CA GLU A 140 20.62 8.49 2.45
C GLU A 140 20.55 8.89 3.93
N HIS A 141 19.39 9.42 4.39
CA HIS A 141 19.13 9.83 5.78
C HIS A 141 18.35 8.78 6.58
N LYS A 142 18.30 7.54 6.13
CA LYS A 142 17.50 6.46 6.75
C LYS A 142 17.68 6.34 8.27
N ALA A 143 18.92 6.49 8.77
CA ALA A 143 19.19 6.37 10.20
C ALA A 143 18.54 7.50 10.99
N GLU A 144 18.65 8.74 10.52
CA GLU A 144 18.04 9.93 11.10
C GLU A 144 16.51 9.86 11.01
N ASN A 145 15.99 9.46 9.84
CA ASN A 145 14.56 9.27 9.61
C ASN A 145 13.98 8.26 10.60
N THR A 146 14.68 7.14 10.80
CA THR A 146 14.25 6.11 11.76
C THR A 146 14.26 6.64 13.19
N LYS A 147 15.32 7.33 13.60
CA LYS A 147 15.44 7.90 14.96
C LYS A 147 14.36 8.93 15.23
N SER A 148 14.10 9.83 14.28
CA SER A 148 13.07 10.88 14.42
C SER A 148 11.65 10.29 14.38
N ALA A 149 11.39 9.27 13.56
CA ALA A 149 10.14 8.55 13.55
C ALA A 149 9.84 7.88 14.90
N ILE A 150 10.84 7.20 15.47
CA ILE A 150 10.71 6.57 16.80
C ILE A 150 10.40 7.61 17.86
N LYS A 151 11.13 8.75 17.86
CA LYS A 151 10.87 9.83 18.82
C LYS A 151 9.41 10.31 18.70
N TYR A 152 8.94 10.58 17.49
CA TYR A 152 7.56 11.01 17.28
C TYR A 152 6.54 9.97 17.78
N ILE A 153 6.77 8.68 17.51
CA ILE A 153 5.88 7.60 17.93
C ILE A 153 5.79 7.49 19.46
N LEU A 154 6.90 7.67 20.16
CA LEU A 154 6.92 7.64 21.65
C LEU A 154 6.08 8.79 22.25
N GLU A 155 6.03 9.94 21.58
CA GLU A 155 5.21 11.09 21.98
C GLU A 155 3.74 10.94 21.48
N ASN A 156 3.48 10.08 20.51
CA ASN A 156 2.17 9.90 19.86
C ASN A 156 1.79 8.42 19.75
N PRO A 157 1.36 7.77 20.84
CA PRO A 157 1.21 6.30 20.93
C PRO A 157 0.09 5.69 20.05
N LYS A 158 -0.70 6.51 19.38
CA LYS A 158 -1.62 6.05 18.32
C LYS A 158 -0.85 5.49 17.12
N TRP A 159 0.36 6.02 16.87
CA TRP A 159 1.19 5.63 15.75
C TRP A 159 2.11 4.46 16.10
N ARG A 160 2.41 3.64 15.12
CA ARG A 160 3.30 2.48 15.21
C ARG A 160 4.40 2.59 14.18
N LEU A 161 5.55 1.98 14.46
CA LEU A 161 6.63 1.91 13.48
C LEU A 161 6.31 0.86 12.43
N SER A 162 6.42 1.24 11.15
CA SER A 162 6.47 0.33 10.02
C SER A 162 7.90 0.23 9.51
N VAL A 163 8.37 -0.99 9.31
CA VAL A 163 9.70 -1.24 8.73
C VAL A 163 9.57 -2.03 7.44
N GLN A 164 10.43 -1.72 6.48
CA GLN A 164 10.52 -2.47 5.23
C GLN A 164 11.32 -3.75 5.46
N THR A 165 10.65 -4.75 6.06
CA THR A 165 11.26 -6.03 6.45
C THR A 165 11.99 -6.70 5.29
N GLN A 166 11.45 -6.63 4.08
CA GLN A 166 12.07 -7.19 2.88
C GLN A 166 13.46 -6.57 2.60
N LYS A 167 13.64 -5.26 2.84
CA LYS A 167 14.92 -4.60 2.68
C LYS A 167 15.90 -4.98 3.80
N ILE A 168 15.41 -5.08 5.03
CA ILE A 168 16.23 -5.50 6.20
C ILE A 168 16.76 -6.92 5.97
N LEU A 169 15.90 -7.82 5.51
CA LEU A 169 16.24 -9.23 5.25
C LEU A 169 16.88 -9.45 3.88
N LYS A 170 17.05 -8.40 3.08
CA LYS A 170 17.56 -8.46 1.69
C LYS A 170 16.78 -9.44 0.81
N LEU A 171 15.47 -9.52 1.01
CA LEU A 171 14.54 -10.24 0.16
C LEU A 171 14.22 -9.40 -1.08
N ARG A 172 13.87 -10.08 -2.17
CA ARG A 172 13.42 -9.39 -3.41
C ARG A 172 11.97 -8.94 -3.30
#